data_b98e282ba0b809f321a4d59febd757ae
#
_entry.id   b98e282ba0b809f321a4d59febd757ae
#
_cell.length_a   1.000
_cell.length_b   1.000
_cell.length_c   1.000
_cell.angle_alpha   90.00
_cell.angle_beta   90.00
_cell.angle_gamma   90.00
#
_symmetry.space_group_name_H-M   'P 1'
#
loop_
_entity.id
_entity.type
_entity.pdbx_description
1 polymer ?
#
loop_
_entity_poly.entity_id
_entity_poly.type
_entity_poly.pdbx_seq_one_letter_code
_entity_poly.pdbx_strand_id
1 'polypeptide(L)'
;MGFDLYSTGNHKSEKGEYFRNNVWWWRRLADFVCEHTGVVADEDKASWQCNDGHEVSEQEAMQIARQLKALIKDGTVSKAIRKTEEEQKEAEANNKFVDILHKMLADKVERETGDKNLAPRDYPKDDHDTWDWIQSKYNYGSSYPFTMENVEEFIEFCE
;
A
#
# COMPACT_ATOMS: atom_id res chain seq x y z
N MET A 1 -8.69 3.71 -7.67
CA MET A 1 -9.33 4.46 -6.56
C MET A 1 -8.25 5.37 -5.98
N GLY A 2 -8.51 6.67 -5.87
CA GLY A 2 -7.58 7.68 -5.35
C GLY A 2 -7.93 8.04 -3.91
N PHE A 3 -6.94 8.56 -3.20
CA PHE A 3 -7.07 9.21 -1.90
C PHE A 3 -6.77 10.69 -2.13
N ASP A 4 -7.72 11.55 -1.85
CA ASP A 4 -7.68 12.97 -2.19
C ASP A 4 -7.71 13.81 -0.91
N LEU A 5 -6.71 14.69 -0.74
CA LEU A 5 -6.61 15.62 0.38
C LEU A 5 -6.70 17.06 -0.14
N TYR A 6 -7.44 17.88 0.57
CA TYR A 6 -7.65 19.28 0.23
C TYR A 6 -7.31 20.17 1.41
N SER A 7 -6.57 21.24 1.15
CA SER A 7 -6.40 22.31 2.14
C SER A 7 -7.63 23.20 2.12
N THR A 8 -8.17 23.51 3.31
CA THR A 8 -9.25 24.50 3.50
C THR A 8 -8.72 25.85 3.99
N GLY A 9 -7.40 25.94 4.26
CA GLY A 9 -6.74 27.12 4.79
C GLY A 9 -5.93 27.90 3.74
N ASN A 10 -5.11 28.83 4.22
CA ASN A 10 -4.15 29.55 3.38
C ASN A 10 -2.93 28.65 3.13
N HIS A 11 -2.70 28.29 1.89
CA HIS A 11 -1.52 27.54 1.47
C HIS A 11 -0.47 28.45 0.84
N LYS A 12 0.80 28.07 0.99
CA LYS A 12 1.93 28.86 0.51
C LYS A 12 2.28 28.59 -0.96
N SER A 13 1.77 27.50 -1.52
CA SER A 13 2.04 27.07 -2.90
C SER A 13 0.83 26.30 -3.46
N GLU A 14 0.78 26.12 -4.78
CA GLU A 14 -0.22 25.27 -5.45
C GLU A 14 -0.21 23.83 -4.93
N LYS A 15 0.96 23.33 -4.51
CA LYS A 15 1.10 21.99 -3.94
C LYS A 15 0.45 21.85 -2.55
N GLY A 16 0.34 22.94 -1.79
CA GLY A 16 -0.38 22.98 -0.52
C GLY A 16 -1.91 22.98 -0.67
N GLU A 17 -2.44 23.21 -1.87
CA GLU A 17 -3.89 23.23 -2.12
C GLU A 17 -4.49 21.83 -2.21
N TYR A 18 -3.76 20.93 -2.88
CA TYR A 18 -4.28 19.60 -3.20
C TYR A 18 -3.15 18.56 -3.25
N PHE A 19 -3.38 17.45 -2.57
CA PHE A 19 -2.52 16.27 -2.65
C PHE A 19 -3.35 15.05 -3.01
N ARG A 20 -2.92 14.32 -4.04
CA ARG A 20 -3.56 13.10 -4.48
C ARG A 20 -2.61 11.92 -4.46
N ASN A 21 -3.08 10.85 -3.88
CA ASN A 21 -2.33 9.60 -3.90
C ASN A 21 -3.21 8.45 -4.40
N ASN A 22 -2.60 7.44 -5.00
CA ASN A 22 -3.27 6.15 -5.15
C ASN A 22 -3.48 5.55 -3.75
N VAL A 23 -4.63 4.91 -3.52
CA VAL A 23 -4.97 4.34 -2.20
C VAL A 23 -3.88 3.40 -1.66
N TRP A 24 -3.16 2.70 -2.53
CA TRP A 24 -2.09 1.78 -2.14
C TRP A 24 -0.83 2.50 -1.68
N TRP A 25 -0.48 3.62 -2.31
CA TRP A 25 0.61 4.50 -1.92
C TRP A 25 0.26 5.26 -0.64
N TRP A 26 -0.99 5.74 -0.55
CA TRP A 26 -1.48 6.43 0.63
C TRP A 26 -1.38 5.56 1.89
N ARG A 27 -1.81 4.31 1.83
CA ARG A 27 -1.80 3.43 3.01
C ARG A 27 -0.42 3.30 3.64
N ARG A 28 0.62 3.09 2.85
CA ARG A 28 1.99 3.02 3.36
C ARG A 28 2.46 4.33 3.97
N LEU A 29 2.16 5.46 3.34
CA LEU A 29 2.49 6.79 3.85
C LEU A 29 1.72 7.10 5.14
N ALA A 30 0.40 6.84 5.18
CA ALA A 30 -0.45 7.04 6.35
C ALA A 30 0.00 6.19 7.53
N ASP A 31 0.29 4.90 7.32
CA ASP A 31 0.85 4.02 8.35
C ASP A 31 2.15 4.60 8.93
N PHE A 32 3.06 5.01 8.05
CA PHE A 32 4.33 5.61 8.47
C PHE A 32 4.14 6.89 9.28
N VAL A 33 3.25 7.80 8.84
CA VAL A 33 2.90 9.03 9.58
C VAL A 33 2.32 8.71 10.94
N CYS A 34 1.35 7.81 11.02
CA CYS A 34 0.68 7.41 12.25
C CYS A 34 1.62 6.73 13.26
N GLU A 35 2.61 5.98 12.76
CA GLU A 35 3.54 5.23 13.63
C GLU A 35 4.73 6.07 14.12
N HIS A 36 5.22 7.00 13.29
CA HIS A 36 6.52 7.63 13.53
C HIS A 36 6.48 9.11 13.86
N THR A 37 5.40 9.85 13.53
CA THR A 37 5.38 11.30 13.80
C THR A 37 4.97 11.65 15.24
N GLY A 38 4.21 10.77 15.90
CA GLY A 38 3.66 11.04 17.23
C GLY A 38 2.62 12.17 17.27
N VAL A 39 2.10 12.61 16.11
CA VAL A 39 1.14 13.71 15.98
C VAL A 39 -0.30 13.18 15.92
N VAL A 40 -0.51 12.08 15.20
CA VAL A 40 -1.84 11.49 15.00
C VAL A 40 -2.25 10.73 16.25
N ALA A 41 -3.39 11.11 16.85
CA ALA A 41 -3.95 10.42 17.99
C ALA A 41 -4.39 8.98 17.64
N ASP A 42 -4.34 8.06 18.61
CA ASP A 42 -4.66 6.65 18.36
C ASP A 42 -6.10 6.46 17.85
N GLU A 43 -7.04 7.25 18.35
CA GLU A 43 -8.45 7.26 17.90
C GLU A 43 -8.62 7.69 16.44
N ASP A 44 -7.72 8.52 15.91
CA ASP A 44 -7.80 9.08 14.54
C ASP A 44 -7.09 8.22 13.49
N LYS A 45 -6.23 7.29 13.90
CA LYS A 45 -5.45 6.45 12.97
C LYS A 45 -6.32 5.68 11.97
N ALA A 46 -7.51 5.23 12.38
CA ALA A 46 -8.44 4.54 11.51
C ALA A 46 -8.96 5.45 10.38
N SER A 47 -9.24 6.72 10.68
CA SER A 47 -9.71 7.71 9.71
C SER A 47 -8.65 8.03 8.65
N TRP A 48 -7.36 7.92 8.97
CA TRP A 48 -6.26 8.07 8.01
C TRP A 48 -6.23 6.98 6.92
N GLN A 49 -6.91 5.86 7.17
CA GLN A 49 -7.06 4.78 6.19
C GLN A 49 -8.35 4.85 5.38
N CYS A 50 -9.24 5.78 5.75
CA CYS A 50 -10.56 5.95 5.16
C CYS A 50 -10.66 7.33 4.49
N ASN A 51 -11.29 7.40 3.33
CA ASN A 51 -11.59 8.67 2.65
C ASN A 51 -12.99 9.15 3.11
N ASP A 52 -13.11 9.45 4.40
CA ASP A 52 -14.38 9.77 5.09
C ASP A 52 -14.54 11.25 5.46
N GLY A 53 -13.60 12.10 5.01
CA GLY A 53 -13.62 13.54 5.29
C GLY A 53 -13.05 13.92 6.65
N HIS A 54 -12.17 13.07 7.24
CA HIS A 54 -11.43 13.43 8.44
C HIS A 54 -10.60 14.70 8.22
N GLU A 55 -10.68 15.62 9.17
CA GLU A 55 -9.97 16.90 9.13
C GLU A 55 -8.74 16.89 10.04
N VAL A 56 -7.64 17.44 9.53
CA VAL A 56 -6.40 17.65 10.25
C VAL A 56 -6.18 19.17 10.38
N SER A 57 -5.92 19.65 11.58
CA SER A 57 -5.67 21.08 11.77
C SER A 57 -4.37 21.55 11.11
N GLU A 58 -4.29 22.82 10.74
CA GLU A 58 -3.05 23.44 10.20
C GLU A 58 -1.85 23.20 11.12
N GLN A 59 -2.05 23.30 12.44
CA GLN A 59 -0.99 23.08 13.41
C GLN A 59 -0.47 21.64 13.39
N GLU A 60 -1.36 20.64 13.30
CA GLU A 60 -1.00 19.23 13.19
C GLU A 60 -0.31 18.94 11.87
N ALA A 61 -0.82 19.46 10.74
CA ALA A 61 -0.20 19.31 9.43
C ALA A 61 1.24 19.85 9.43
N MET A 62 1.47 21.05 9.96
CA MET A 62 2.81 21.62 10.09
C MET A 62 3.71 20.81 11.03
N GLN A 63 3.15 20.20 12.09
CA GLN A 63 3.92 19.32 12.97
C GLN A 63 4.32 18.04 12.24
N ILE A 64 3.39 17.43 11.49
CA ILE A 64 3.67 16.24 10.66
C ILE A 64 4.80 16.54 9.68
N ALA A 65 4.72 17.65 8.93
CA ALA A 65 5.78 18.05 7.99
C ALA A 65 7.14 18.19 8.69
N ARG A 66 7.18 18.83 9.86
CA ARG A 66 8.40 18.99 10.65
C ARG A 66 8.98 17.67 11.13
N GLN A 67 8.13 16.77 11.62
CA GLN A 67 8.55 15.44 12.07
C GLN A 67 9.07 14.60 10.90
N LEU A 68 8.37 14.59 9.75
CA LEU A 68 8.81 13.87 8.57
C LEU A 68 10.17 14.34 8.06
N LYS A 69 10.44 15.67 8.06
CA LYS A 69 11.76 16.23 7.73
C LYS A 69 12.84 15.73 8.69
N ALA A 70 12.55 15.65 9.97
CA ALA A 70 13.48 15.09 10.97
C ALA A 70 13.75 13.59 10.72
N LEU A 71 12.72 12.81 10.40
CA LEU A 71 12.81 11.37 10.10
C LEU A 71 13.54 11.09 8.76
N ILE A 72 13.48 12.00 7.80
CA ILE A 72 14.33 11.96 6.60
C ILE A 72 15.79 12.17 7.00
N LYS A 73 16.07 13.22 7.79
CA LYS A 73 17.43 13.59 8.18
C LYS A 73 18.12 12.53 9.02
N ASP A 74 17.42 11.86 9.92
CA ASP A 74 17.98 10.79 10.77
C ASP A 74 18.06 9.43 10.09
N GLY A 75 17.53 9.31 8.86
CA GLY A 75 17.55 8.09 8.05
C GLY A 75 16.44 7.09 8.34
N THR A 76 15.46 7.42 9.19
CA THR A 76 14.32 6.53 9.50
C THR A 76 13.48 6.26 8.25
N VAL A 77 13.16 7.30 7.46
CA VAL A 77 12.44 7.15 6.18
C VAL A 77 13.22 6.22 5.23
N SER A 78 14.52 6.42 5.07
CA SER A 78 15.35 5.59 4.19
C SER A 78 15.42 4.12 4.63
N LYS A 79 15.38 3.85 5.94
CA LYS A 79 15.30 2.48 6.47
C LYS A 79 13.95 1.84 6.16
N ALA A 80 12.85 2.58 6.32
CA ALA A 80 11.50 2.10 6.01
C ALA A 80 11.35 1.80 4.50
N ILE A 81 11.89 2.65 3.62
CA ILE A 81 11.91 2.43 2.18
C ILE A 81 12.65 1.11 1.85
N ARG A 82 13.86 0.92 2.37
CA ARG A 82 14.64 -0.31 2.14
C ARG A 82 13.90 -1.56 2.61
N LYS A 83 13.30 -1.50 3.81
CA LYS A 83 12.50 -2.61 4.33
C LYS A 83 11.33 -2.94 3.39
N THR A 84 10.62 -1.93 2.90
CA THR A 84 9.53 -2.12 1.94
C THR A 84 10.01 -2.75 0.63
N GLU A 85 11.17 -2.32 0.10
CA GLU A 85 11.76 -2.90 -1.11
C GLU A 85 12.18 -4.36 -0.91
N GLU A 86 12.71 -4.73 0.27
CA GLU A 86 13.04 -6.10 0.63
C GLU A 86 11.77 -6.97 0.70
N GLU A 87 10.74 -6.51 1.40
CA GLU A 87 9.42 -7.16 1.46
C GLU A 87 8.81 -7.36 0.07
N GLN A 88 8.94 -6.38 -0.82
CA GLN A 88 8.46 -6.48 -2.20
C GLN A 88 9.21 -7.55 -2.99
N LYS A 89 10.53 -7.62 -2.88
CA LYS A 89 11.33 -8.65 -3.55
C LYS A 89 10.97 -10.05 -3.07
N GLU A 90 10.79 -10.22 -1.75
CA GLU A 90 10.38 -11.51 -1.18
C GLU A 90 8.98 -11.92 -1.67
N ALA A 91 8.05 -10.97 -1.74
CA ALA A 91 6.71 -11.24 -2.23
C ALA A 91 6.69 -11.54 -3.73
N GLU A 92 7.47 -10.82 -4.55
CA GLU A 92 7.60 -11.14 -5.97
C GLU A 92 8.13 -12.56 -6.18
N ALA A 93 9.12 -12.98 -5.40
CA ALA A 93 9.65 -14.33 -5.46
C ALA A 93 8.59 -15.37 -5.05
N ASN A 94 7.86 -15.12 -3.95
CA ASN A 94 6.76 -15.96 -3.52
C ASN A 94 5.64 -16.03 -4.57
N ASN A 95 5.22 -14.90 -5.12
CA ASN A 95 4.13 -14.84 -6.09
C ASN A 95 4.49 -15.52 -7.41
N LYS A 96 5.74 -15.42 -7.88
CA LYS A 96 6.23 -16.20 -9.01
C LYS A 96 6.12 -17.71 -8.76
N PHE A 97 6.40 -18.15 -7.54
CA PHE A 97 6.24 -19.56 -7.18
C PHE A 97 4.77 -19.97 -7.16
N VAL A 98 3.88 -19.13 -6.61
CA VAL A 98 2.43 -19.33 -6.64
C VAL A 98 1.92 -19.43 -8.08
N ASP A 99 2.37 -18.56 -8.98
CA ASP A 99 2.00 -18.58 -10.40
C ASP A 99 2.43 -19.90 -11.08
N ILE A 100 3.62 -20.42 -10.73
CA ILE A 100 4.07 -21.73 -11.22
C ILE A 100 3.14 -22.85 -10.74
N LEU A 101 2.74 -22.86 -9.47
CA LEU A 101 1.83 -23.84 -8.92
C LEU A 101 0.46 -23.77 -9.60
N HIS A 102 -0.08 -22.57 -9.83
CA HIS A 102 -1.33 -22.39 -10.57
C HIS A 102 -1.24 -22.93 -11.99
N LYS A 103 -0.11 -22.68 -12.68
CA LYS A 103 0.12 -23.21 -14.02
C LYS A 103 0.18 -24.74 -14.01
N MET A 104 0.89 -25.34 -13.07
CA MET A 104 0.97 -26.80 -12.94
C MET A 104 -0.41 -27.42 -12.68
N LEU A 105 -1.25 -26.79 -11.87
CA LEU A 105 -2.62 -27.22 -11.62
C LEU A 105 -3.48 -27.09 -12.88
N ALA A 106 -3.40 -25.97 -13.59
CA ALA A 106 -4.10 -25.77 -14.85
C ALA A 106 -3.71 -26.83 -15.91
N ASP A 107 -2.41 -27.13 -16.05
CA ASP A 107 -1.90 -28.17 -16.96
C ASP A 107 -2.41 -29.57 -16.55
N LYS A 108 -2.58 -29.85 -15.25
CA LYS A 108 -3.19 -31.09 -14.76
C LYS A 108 -4.66 -31.17 -15.16
N VAL A 109 -5.44 -30.12 -14.86
CA VAL A 109 -6.88 -30.05 -15.15
C VAL A 109 -7.12 -30.17 -16.67
N GLU A 110 -6.32 -29.50 -17.51
CA GLU A 110 -6.41 -29.63 -18.97
C GLU A 110 -6.21 -31.08 -19.43
N ARG A 111 -5.22 -31.80 -18.87
CA ARG A 111 -4.98 -33.21 -19.20
C ARG A 111 -6.13 -34.13 -18.79
N GLU A 112 -6.79 -33.83 -17.66
CA GLU A 112 -7.87 -34.65 -17.12
C GLU A 112 -9.24 -34.39 -17.78
N THR A 113 -9.50 -33.10 -18.11
CA THR A 113 -10.80 -32.66 -18.66
C THR A 113 -10.79 -32.48 -20.19
N GLY A 114 -9.62 -32.30 -20.79
CA GLY A 114 -9.48 -31.96 -22.21
C GLY A 114 -9.81 -30.48 -22.53
N ASP A 115 -10.10 -29.63 -21.52
CA ASP A 115 -10.46 -28.23 -21.70
C ASP A 115 -9.39 -27.31 -21.12
N LYS A 116 -8.61 -26.66 -21.99
CA LYS A 116 -7.56 -25.70 -21.64
C LYS A 116 -8.09 -24.33 -21.17
N ASN A 117 -9.36 -24.04 -21.41
CA ASN A 117 -9.97 -22.74 -21.09
C ASN A 117 -10.87 -22.81 -19.86
N LEU A 118 -10.87 -23.93 -19.14
CA LEU A 118 -11.69 -24.09 -17.95
C LEU A 118 -11.27 -23.07 -16.89
N ALA A 119 -12.22 -22.27 -16.42
CA ALA A 119 -11.95 -21.29 -15.37
C ALA A 119 -11.78 -22.01 -14.01
N PRO A 120 -10.94 -21.47 -13.07
CA PRO A 120 -10.73 -22.12 -11.76
C PRO A 120 -12.01 -22.44 -10.99
N ARG A 121 -13.04 -21.61 -11.10
CA ARG A 121 -14.36 -21.83 -10.48
C ARG A 121 -15.10 -23.06 -11.00
N ASP A 122 -14.72 -23.52 -12.20
CA ASP A 122 -15.36 -24.66 -12.91
C ASP A 122 -14.49 -25.94 -12.83
N TYR A 123 -13.37 -25.88 -12.09
CA TYR A 123 -12.50 -27.04 -11.89
C TYR A 123 -13.23 -28.16 -11.13
N PRO A 124 -12.83 -29.43 -11.32
CA PRO A 124 -13.25 -30.51 -10.42
C PRO A 124 -13.02 -30.11 -8.96
N LYS A 125 -13.89 -30.57 -8.06
CA LYS A 125 -13.91 -30.06 -6.67
C LYS A 125 -12.53 -30.09 -5.97
N ASP A 126 -11.81 -31.20 -6.10
CA ASP A 126 -10.49 -31.34 -5.44
C ASP A 126 -9.44 -30.41 -6.04
N ASP A 127 -9.55 -30.12 -7.33
CA ASP A 127 -8.66 -29.17 -8.02
C ASP A 127 -9.03 -27.72 -7.71
N HIS A 128 -10.32 -27.42 -7.53
CA HIS A 128 -10.77 -26.13 -7.04
C HIS A 128 -10.27 -25.88 -5.60
N ASP A 129 -10.41 -26.84 -4.71
CA ASP A 129 -9.91 -26.75 -3.33
C ASP A 129 -8.38 -26.56 -3.32
N THR A 130 -7.67 -27.21 -4.25
CA THR A 130 -6.22 -27.04 -4.44
C THR A 130 -5.89 -25.63 -4.95
N TRP A 131 -6.67 -25.10 -5.90
CA TRP A 131 -6.52 -23.75 -6.42
C TRP A 131 -6.68 -22.70 -5.31
N ASP A 132 -7.73 -22.84 -4.48
CA ASP A 132 -7.99 -21.94 -3.35
C ASP A 132 -6.83 -21.99 -2.35
N TRP A 133 -6.29 -23.17 -2.06
CA TRP A 133 -5.13 -23.30 -1.19
C TRP A 133 -3.89 -22.62 -1.77
N ILE A 134 -3.59 -22.80 -3.06
CA ILE A 134 -2.48 -22.14 -3.74
C ILE A 134 -2.69 -20.62 -3.69
N GLN A 135 -3.89 -20.13 -4.04
CA GLN A 135 -4.23 -18.70 -4.05
C GLN A 135 -4.09 -18.07 -2.66
N SER A 136 -4.37 -18.81 -1.58
CA SER A 136 -4.20 -18.34 -0.21
C SER A 136 -2.74 -18.03 0.15
N LYS A 137 -1.76 -18.51 -0.64
CA LYS A 137 -0.34 -18.25 -0.46
C LYS A 137 0.15 -17.00 -1.19
N TYR A 138 -0.71 -16.39 -2.02
CA TYR A 138 -0.36 -15.17 -2.72
C TYR A 138 -0.20 -14.00 -1.75
N ASN A 139 0.90 -13.26 -1.88
CA ASN A 139 1.19 -12.11 -1.04
C ASN A 139 0.79 -10.80 -1.73
N TYR A 140 -0.34 -10.23 -1.32
CA TYR A 140 -0.85 -8.97 -1.88
C TYR A 140 -0.29 -7.73 -1.16
N GLY A 141 0.14 -7.85 0.10
CA GLY A 141 0.43 -6.71 0.96
C GLY A 141 1.76 -6.02 0.69
N SER A 142 2.71 -6.72 0.05
CA SER A 142 4.07 -6.22 -0.17
C SER A 142 4.23 -5.47 -1.50
N SER A 143 3.21 -5.44 -2.37
CA SER A 143 3.27 -4.71 -3.65
C SER A 143 3.05 -3.20 -3.52
N TYR A 144 2.81 -2.68 -2.31
CA TYR A 144 2.53 -1.26 -2.11
C TYR A 144 3.82 -0.46 -1.91
N PRO A 145 4.08 0.54 -2.77
CA PRO A 145 5.32 1.30 -2.72
C PRO A 145 5.32 2.27 -1.53
N PHE A 146 6.53 2.51 -1.00
CA PHE A 146 6.84 3.60 -0.10
C PHE A 146 8.13 4.27 -0.60
N THR A 147 8.05 5.53 -1.01
CA THR A 147 9.16 6.23 -1.68
C THR A 147 9.46 7.56 -1.02
N MET A 148 10.70 8.01 -1.16
CA MET A 148 11.12 9.33 -0.68
C MET A 148 10.31 10.45 -1.33
N GLU A 149 10.11 10.37 -2.65
CA GLU A 149 9.34 11.35 -3.42
C GLU A 149 7.93 11.53 -2.86
N ASN A 150 7.23 10.43 -2.55
CA ASN A 150 5.89 10.50 -1.98
C ASN A 150 5.86 11.16 -0.59
N VAL A 151 6.89 10.91 0.22
CA VAL A 151 7.03 11.56 1.53
C VAL A 151 7.31 13.05 1.38
N GLU A 152 8.19 13.44 0.46
CA GLU A 152 8.54 14.83 0.19
C GLU A 152 7.35 15.64 -0.36
N GLU A 153 6.59 15.08 -1.30
CA GLU A 153 5.37 15.69 -1.83
C GLU A 153 4.30 15.88 -0.73
N PHE A 154 4.17 14.91 0.17
CA PHE A 154 3.25 15.04 1.30
C PHE A 154 3.71 16.09 2.31
N ILE A 155 5.01 16.24 2.54
CA ILE A 155 5.56 17.33 3.35
C ILE A 155 5.22 18.68 2.75
N GLU A 156 5.40 18.86 1.43
CA GLU A 156 5.07 20.11 0.73
C GLU A 156 3.57 20.44 0.82
N PHE A 157 2.71 19.45 0.82
CA PHE A 157 1.27 19.62 1.05
C PHE A 157 0.94 20.09 2.47
N CYS A 158 1.64 19.56 3.48
CA CYS A 158 1.41 19.89 4.89
C CYS A 158 1.97 21.26 5.31
N GLU A 159 2.77 21.94 4.50
CA GLU A 159 3.38 23.27 4.75
C GLU A 159 2.59 24.43 4.17
#